data_457fd0b028aaf63c22b37b6f4e70cd2d
#
_entry.id   457fd0b028aaf63c22b37b6f4e70cd2d
#
_cell.length_a   1.000
_cell.length_b   1.000
_cell.length_c   1.000
_cell.angle_alpha   90.00
_cell.angle_beta   90.00
_cell.angle_gamma   90.00
#
_symmetry.space_group_name_H-M   'P 1'
#
loop_
_entity.id
_entity.type
_entity.pdbx_description
1 polymer ?
#
loop_
_entity_poly.entity_id
_entity_poly.type
_entity_poly.pdbx_seq_one_letter_code
_entity_poly.pdbx_strand_id
1 'polypeptide(L)'
;DLPVHKGRHNFDQIRYEYYRDATVAVEAFKSGEYDVRWLNNSKEWATGYRDFDPIREGRLVKESIPHELIRGMEGFCLNTRRPQFADRAVRSALAYAFDFEWTNQHLYYDLFTRSRSYWGNSELGSSGLPSGLELNILNGYRGRVPEEVFTEAYNPPKTDGSGNNRSLLRTAKKLLQEAGWRIQDGTLTHVKTGEPMRIEFLLASSSYERVLGPVIQNLDRLGIAAAVRTVDAAQYQNRVQSFDYDVIVASWRQTLSPGNEQRNFWSSTAAQTPGSRNYAGIADPVVDELIERQIAAPDRPTQVALTRALDRVLLWGYYVIPGSHSRSHRLAYWNTFSRPPKPPRNGTGFPDTWWWSVNQ
;
A
#
# COMPACT_ATOMS: atom_id res chain seq x y z
N ASP A 1 -34.33 -16.36 12.78
CA ASP A 1 -33.43 -15.19 12.82
C ASP A 1 -32.27 -15.46 13.73
N LEU A 2 -31.04 -15.43 13.16
CA LEU A 2 -29.83 -15.59 13.95
C LEU A 2 -29.55 -14.30 14.76
N PRO A 3 -29.09 -14.38 16.01
CA PRO A 3 -28.80 -13.22 16.85
C PRO A 3 -27.84 -12.21 16.18
N VAL A 4 -26.93 -12.71 15.31
CA VAL A 4 -25.96 -11.89 14.56
C VAL A 4 -26.61 -10.95 13.54
N HIS A 5 -27.86 -11.18 13.14
CA HIS A 5 -28.59 -10.32 12.20
C HIS A 5 -29.50 -9.30 12.89
N LYS A 6 -29.62 -9.34 14.21
CA LYS A 6 -30.45 -8.39 14.94
C LYS A 6 -29.96 -6.95 14.75
N GLY A 7 -30.84 -6.06 14.30
CA GLY A 7 -30.53 -4.65 14.02
C GLY A 7 -29.75 -4.40 12.74
N ARG A 8 -29.76 -5.37 11.81
CA ARG A 8 -29.14 -5.25 10.48
C ARG A 8 -30.20 -5.26 9.37
N HIS A 9 -29.77 -4.81 8.17
CA HIS A 9 -30.61 -4.81 6.96
C HIS A 9 -31.86 -3.93 7.10
N ASN A 10 -31.66 -2.70 7.57
CA ASN A 10 -32.77 -1.77 7.87
C ASN A 10 -33.26 -0.98 6.64
N PHE A 11 -32.70 -1.20 5.46
CA PHE A 11 -33.12 -0.58 4.21
C PHE A 11 -33.80 -1.64 3.30
N ASP A 12 -34.95 -1.29 2.73
CA ASP A 12 -35.63 -2.14 1.75
C ASP A 12 -34.92 -2.16 0.41
N GLN A 13 -34.27 -1.04 0.06
CA GLN A 13 -33.53 -0.88 -1.18
C GLN A 13 -32.25 -0.08 -0.97
N ILE A 14 -31.16 -0.52 -1.59
CA ILE A 14 -29.90 0.19 -1.67
C ILE A 14 -29.55 0.33 -3.15
N ARG A 15 -29.43 1.57 -3.63
CA ARG A 15 -29.11 1.89 -5.01
C ARG A 15 -27.68 2.40 -5.10
N TYR A 16 -26.87 1.84 -6.02
CA TYR A 16 -25.51 2.28 -6.30
C TYR A 16 -25.50 3.08 -7.61
N GLU A 17 -25.14 4.38 -7.51
CA GLU A 17 -24.99 5.26 -8.65
C GLU A 17 -23.55 5.25 -9.16
N TYR A 18 -23.39 5.06 -10.47
CA TYR A 18 -22.09 4.99 -11.13
C TYR A 18 -21.87 6.18 -12.06
N TYR A 19 -20.77 6.90 -11.85
CA TYR A 19 -20.39 8.05 -12.65
C TYR A 19 -19.04 7.77 -13.33
N ARG A 20 -18.90 8.17 -14.58
CA ARG A 20 -17.64 8.06 -15.32
C ARG A 20 -16.59 9.06 -14.83
N ASP A 21 -17.04 10.24 -14.41
CA ASP A 21 -16.18 11.32 -13.95
C ASP A 21 -16.37 11.55 -12.45
N ALA A 22 -15.24 11.68 -11.74
CA ALA A 22 -15.26 11.84 -10.28
C ALA A 22 -15.77 13.23 -9.86
N THR A 23 -15.56 14.27 -10.68
CA THR A 23 -16.06 15.63 -10.40
C THR A 23 -17.56 15.69 -10.54
N VAL A 24 -18.10 15.08 -11.61
CA VAL A 24 -19.56 14.94 -11.80
C VAL A 24 -20.19 14.18 -10.62
N ALA A 25 -19.55 13.11 -10.16
CA ALA A 25 -20.03 12.36 -9.00
C ALA A 25 -20.07 13.22 -7.71
N VAL A 26 -19.09 14.10 -7.49
CA VAL A 26 -19.08 15.03 -6.34
C VAL A 26 -20.22 16.03 -6.43
N GLU A 27 -20.43 16.63 -7.59
CA GLU A 27 -21.49 17.64 -7.77
C GLU A 27 -22.88 17.01 -7.70
N ALA A 28 -23.09 15.79 -8.23
CA ALA A 28 -24.31 15.03 -8.08
C ALA A 28 -24.62 14.71 -6.60
N PHE A 29 -23.59 14.35 -5.80
CA PHE A 29 -23.76 14.18 -4.36
C PHE A 29 -24.17 15.47 -3.65
N LYS A 30 -23.53 16.58 -3.99
CA LYS A 30 -23.85 17.90 -3.42
C LYS A 30 -25.26 18.39 -3.77
N SER A 31 -25.78 18.01 -4.94
CA SER A 31 -27.15 18.32 -5.36
C SER A 31 -28.20 17.36 -4.80
N GLY A 32 -27.79 16.32 -4.02
CA GLY A 32 -28.70 15.41 -3.38
C GLY A 32 -29.19 14.25 -4.26
N GLU A 33 -28.50 13.95 -5.38
CA GLU A 33 -28.83 12.83 -6.26
C GLU A 33 -28.61 11.46 -5.61
N TYR A 34 -27.76 11.40 -4.57
CA TYR A 34 -27.57 10.24 -3.72
C TYR A 34 -27.09 10.63 -2.31
N ASP A 35 -27.25 9.73 -1.37
CA ASP A 35 -27.26 10.06 0.08
C ASP A 35 -25.92 9.86 0.77
N VAL A 36 -25.08 8.91 0.33
CA VAL A 36 -23.84 8.54 1.02
C VAL A 36 -22.67 8.45 0.03
N ARG A 37 -21.57 9.09 0.36
CA ARG A 37 -20.35 9.09 -0.44
C ARG A 37 -19.13 8.71 0.39
N TRP A 38 -18.36 7.71 -0.10
CA TRP A 38 -17.03 7.39 0.43
C TRP A 38 -16.00 8.33 -0.13
N LEU A 39 -15.24 8.99 0.74
CA LEU A 39 -14.25 10.01 0.38
C LEU A 39 -12.84 9.42 0.40
N ASN A 40 -12.51 8.63 -0.61
CA ASN A 40 -11.19 7.99 -0.74
C ASN A 40 -10.12 8.93 -1.31
N ASN A 41 -10.51 10.02 -1.98
CA ASN A 41 -9.60 11.03 -2.50
C ASN A 41 -9.26 12.05 -1.43
N SER A 42 -7.97 12.22 -1.12
CA SER A 42 -7.49 13.14 -0.07
C SER A 42 -7.80 14.61 -0.38
N LYS A 43 -7.65 15.03 -1.64
CA LYS A 43 -7.97 16.40 -2.06
C LYS A 43 -9.47 16.68 -1.93
N GLU A 44 -10.31 15.76 -2.38
CA GLU A 44 -11.77 15.88 -2.23
C GLU A 44 -12.14 16.01 -0.75
N TRP A 45 -11.58 15.14 0.13
CA TRP A 45 -11.80 15.23 1.56
C TRP A 45 -11.37 16.58 2.14
N ALA A 46 -10.19 17.07 1.79
CA ALA A 46 -9.62 18.27 2.37
C ALA A 46 -10.27 19.56 1.86
N THR A 47 -10.65 19.59 0.58
CA THR A 47 -11.05 20.84 -0.09
C THR A 47 -12.42 20.83 -0.75
N GLY A 48 -12.95 19.64 -1.08
CA GLY A 48 -14.14 19.49 -1.91
C GLY A 48 -15.44 20.03 -1.29
N TYR A 49 -15.45 20.22 0.03
CA TYR A 49 -16.63 20.65 0.79
C TYR A 49 -16.37 21.95 1.56
N ARG A 50 -15.33 22.72 1.21
CA ARG A 50 -15.12 24.05 1.78
C ARG A 50 -16.28 24.95 1.38
N ASP A 51 -16.75 25.75 2.32
CA ASP A 51 -17.83 26.72 2.09
C ASP A 51 -19.14 26.14 1.54
N PHE A 52 -19.39 24.84 1.79
CA PHE A 52 -20.63 24.20 1.39
C PHE A 52 -21.67 24.33 2.50
N ASP A 53 -22.70 25.16 2.26
CA ASP A 53 -23.72 25.52 3.21
C ASP A 53 -24.41 24.35 3.94
N PRO A 54 -24.77 23.25 3.24
CA PRO A 54 -25.38 22.11 3.92
C PRO A 54 -24.57 21.50 5.07
N ILE A 55 -23.24 21.63 5.05
CA ILE A 55 -22.39 21.20 6.18
C ILE A 55 -22.53 22.17 7.34
N ARG A 56 -22.49 23.50 7.08
CA ARG A 56 -22.63 24.51 8.12
C ARG A 56 -24.01 24.48 8.79
N GLU A 57 -25.02 24.12 8.03
CA GLU A 57 -26.41 23.98 8.46
C GLU A 57 -26.73 22.63 9.12
N GLY A 58 -25.77 21.70 9.15
CA GLY A 58 -25.96 20.36 9.70
C GLY A 58 -26.81 19.41 8.83
N ARG A 59 -27.18 19.83 7.62
CA ARG A 59 -27.94 18.98 6.65
C ARG A 59 -27.06 17.90 6.00
N LEU A 60 -25.76 18.12 5.95
CA LEU A 60 -24.78 17.15 5.46
C LEU A 60 -23.70 16.94 6.52
N VAL A 61 -23.39 15.68 6.81
CA VAL A 61 -22.36 15.28 7.75
C VAL A 61 -21.12 14.81 6.98
N LYS A 62 -19.95 15.33 7.38
CA LYS A 62 -18.65 14.88 6.89
C LYS A 62 -17.86 14.30 8.07
N GLU A 63 -17.60 13.02 8.04
CA GLU A 63 -17.10 12.30 9.20
C GLU A 63 -15.93 11.37 8.88
N SER A 64 -14.97 11.29 9.81
CA SER A 64 -13.87 10.35 9.81
C SER A 64 -14.09 9.30 10.90
N ILE A 65 -14.41 8.07 10.52
CA ILE A 65 -14.72 6.97 11.42
C ILE A 65 -13.47 6.09 11.57
N PRO A 66 -12.81 6.05 12.72
CA PRO A 66 -11.66 5.17 12.97
C PRO A 66 -12.04 3.70 12.80
N HIS A 67 -11.09 2.89 12.36
CA HIS A 67 -11.25 1.45 12.22
C HIS A 67 -10.00 0.69 12.63
N GLU A 68 -10.17 -0.58 12.98
CA GLU A 68 -9.09 -1.51 13.32
C GLU A 68 -8.85 -2.56 12.21
N LEU A 69 -9.21 -2.26 10.97
CA LEU A 69 -8.96 -3.15 9.84
C LEU A 69 -7.46 -3.40 9.68
N ILE A 70 -7.13 -4.66 9.48
CA ILE A 70 -5.79 -5.04 9.00
C ILE A 70 -5.48 -4.31 7.70
N ARG A 71 -4.25 -3.82 7.56
CA ARG A 71 -3.77 -3.11 6.39
C ARG A 71 -2.65 -3.89 5.73
N GLY A 72 -2.93 -4.33 4.51
CA GLY A 72 -1.90 -4.92 3.66
C GLY A 72 -0.91 -3.87 3.15
N MET A 73 0.13 -4.32 2.51
CA MET A 73 1.08 -3.45 1.84
C MET A 73 0.47 -2.86 0.57
N GLU A 74 0.58 -1.55 0.43
CA GLU A 74 0.41 -0.84 -0.84
C GLU A 74 1.65 -0.01 -1.08
N GLY A 75 2.13 0.05 -2.32
CA GLY A 75 3.31 0.83 -2.67
C GLY A 75 3.79 0.59 -4.09
N PHE A 76 4.98 1.10 -4.38
CA PHE A 76 5.64 0.91 -5.68
C PHE A 76 6.33 -0.45 -5.68
N CYS A 77 5.74 -1.41 -6.40
CA CYS A 77 6.23 -2.77 -6.51
C CYS A 77 7.30 -2.87 -7.59
N LEU A 78 8.50 -3.27 -7.22
CA LEU A 78 9.65 -3.45 -8.10
C LEU A 78 9.63 -4.88 -8.67
N ASN A 79 9.60 -5.01 -9.99
CA ASN A 79 9.59 -6.31 -10.65
C ASN A 79 11.00 -6.89 -10.73
N THR A 80 11.37 -7.80 -9.82
CA THR A 80 12.70 -8.42 -9.76
C THR A 80 13.06 -9.33 -10.94
N ARG A 81 12.11 -9.59 -11.85
CA ARG A 81 12.40 -10.24 -13.13
C ARG A 81 13.19 -9.32 -14.06
N ARG A 82 13.17 -8.01 -13.81
CA ARG A 82 13.97 -7.01 -14.51
C ARG A 82 15.38 -6.96 -13.90
N PRO A 83 16.46 -7.10 -14.71
CA PRO A 83 17.83 -7.20 -14.20
C PRO A 83 18.24 -6.06 -13.25
N GLN A 84 17.79 -4.82 -13.51
CA GLN A 84 18.11 -3.67 -12.69
C GLN A 84 17.54 -3.75 -11.26
N PHE A 85 16.55 -4.61 -11.00
CA PHE A 85 15.97 -4.81 -9.67
C PHE A 85 16.34 -6.15 -9.03
N ALA A 86 17.20 -6.95 -9.65
CA ALA A 86 17.61 -8.24 -9.12
C ALA A 86 18.39 -8.09 -7.80
N ASP A 87 19.26 -7.07 -7.73
CA ASP A 87 20.05 -6.80 -6.52
C ASP A 87 19.21 -6.11 -5.43
N ARG A 88 19.22 -6.70 -4.22
CA ARG A 88 18.54 -6.16 -3.03
C ARG A 88 19.05 -4.75 -2.68
N ALA A 89 20.35 -4.48 -2.83
CA ALA A 89 20.92 -3.17 -2.52
C ALA A 89 20.38 -2.08 -3.44
N VAL A 90 20.16 -2.39 -4.72
CA VAL A 90 19.48 -1.47 -5.65
C VAL A 90 18.05 -1.18 -5.18
N ARG A 91 17.28 -2.23 -4.83
CA ARG A 91 15.90 -2.04 -4.36
C ARG A 91 15.84 -1.21 -3.08
N SER A 92 16.75 -1.46 -2.14
CA SER A 92 16.92 -0.62 -0.94
C SER A 92 17.20 0.83 -1.28
N ALA A 93 18.13 1.09 -2.21
CA ALA A 93 18.50 2.44 -2.63
C ALA A 93 17.30 3.21 -3.22
N LEU A 94 16.48 2.55 -4.04
CA LEU A 94 15.31 3.18 -4.66
C LEU A 94 14.26 3.64 -3.65
N ALA A 95 14.18 2.99 -2.48
CA ALA A 95 13.27 3.39 -1.41
C ALA A 95 13.56 4.80 -0.87
N TYR A 96 14.78 5.29 -0.97
CA TYR A 96 15.20 6.63 -0.55
C TYR A 96 14.76 7.74 -1.52
N ALA A 97 14.30 7.39 -2.74
CA ALA A 97 13.80 8.37 -3.69
C ALA A 97 12.35 8.82 -3.37
N PHE A 98 11.64 8.09 -2.52
CA PHE A 98 10.26 8.42 -2.15
C PHE A 98 10.21 9.19 -0.82
N ASP A 99 10.00 10.50 -0.90
CA ASP A 99 9.72 11.37 0.26
C ASP A 99 8.23 11.25 0.64
N PHE A 100 7.95 10.31 1.54
CA PHE A 100 6.59 10.10 2.00
C PHE A 100 6.08 11.27 2.85
N GLU A 101 6.89 11.81 3.75
CA GLU A 101 6.49 12.87 4.66
C GLU A 101 6.06 14.12 3.88
N TRP A 102 6.86 14.54 2.91
CA TRP A 102 6.49 15.64 2.01
C TRP A 102 5.23 15.32 1.21
N THR A 103 5.13 14.13 0.65
CA THR A 103 3.96 13.65 -0.11
C THR A 103 2.70 13.66 0.76
N ASN A 104 2.81 13.17 2.01
CA ASN A 104 1.68 13.13 2.94
C ASN A 104 1.20 14.53 3.28
N GLN A 105 2.11 15.43 3.60
CA GLN A 105 1.79 16.81 3.96
C GLN A 105 1.19 17.60 2.79
N HIS A 106 1.80 17.54 1.60
CA HIS A 106 1.44 18.42 0.48
C HIS A 106 0.41 17.83 -0.48
N LEU A 107 0.40 16.50 -0.66
CA LEU A 107 -0.48 15.84 -1.61
C LEU A 107 -1.62 15.06 -0.94
N TYR A 108 -1.40 14.57 0.29
CA TYR A 108 -2.36 13.76 1.02
C TYR A 108 -2.97 14.46 2.23
N TYR A 109 -2.58 15.73 2.50
CA TYR A 109 -3.16 16.55 3.59
C TYR A 109 -3.05 15.89 4.96
N ASP A 110 -1.94 15.21 5.24
CA ASP A 110 -1.66 14.44 6.46
C ASP A 110 -2.68 13.34 6.82
N LEU A 111 -3.39 12.84 5.81
CA LEU A 111 -4.48 11.89 6.01
C LEU A 111 -4.04 10.42 6.07
N PHE A 112 -2.79 10.12 5.79
CA PHE A 112 -2.30 8.75 5.69
C PHE A 112 -1.13 8.47 6.65
N THR A 113 -0.97 7.19 6.94
CA THR A 113 0.16 6.65 7.71
C THR A 113 1.05 5.84 6.78
N ARG A 114 2.38 5.99 6.87
CA ARG A 114 3.35 5.18 6.12
C ARG A 114 3.18 3.71 6.46
N SER A 115 3.09 2.85 5.44
CA SER A 115 3.06 1.40 5.64
C SER A 115 4.44 0.88 6.08
N ARG A 116 4.47 -0.04 7.05
CA ARG A 116 5.70 -0.61 7.63
C ARG A 116 5.65 -2.13 7.75
N SER A 117 4.57 -2.74 7.27
CA SER A 117 4.32 -4.18 7.36
C SER A 117 3.33 -4.57 6.28
N TYR A 118 3.41 -5.81 5.81
CA TYR A 118 2.42 -6.41 4.93
C TYR A 118 1.14 -6.80 5.67
N TRP A 119 1.18 -6.84 7.02
CA TRP A 119 0.03 -7.07 7.90
C TRP A 119 -0.15 -5.94 8.91
N GLY A 120 0.01 -4.71 8.46
CA GLY A 120 -0.09 -3.51 9.29
C GLY A 120 -1.41 -3.42 10.05
N ASN A 121 -1.41 -2.74 11.20
CA ASN A 121 -2.56 -2.57 12.09
C ASN A 121 -3.13 -3.89 12.64
N SER A 122 -2.27 -4.89 12.82
CA SER A 122 -2.66 -6.19 13.40
C SER A 122 -1.54 -6.83 14.19
N GLU A 123 -1.86 -7.85 14.97
CA GLU A 123 -0.88 -8.66 15.69
C GLU A 123 0.04 -9.48 14.76
N LEU A 124 -0.34 -9.61 13.47
CA LEU A 124 0.40 -10.36 12.46
C LEU A 124 1.59 -9.59 11.88
N GLY A 125 1.59 -8.27 12.01
CA GLY A 125 2.67 -7.42 11.51
C GLY A 125 3.91 -7.48 12.38
N SER A 126 5.09 -7.58 11.76
CA SER A 126 6.38 -7.50 12.45
C SER A 126 6.65 -6.07 12.93
N SER A 127 7.33 -5.92 14.05
CA SER A 127 7.77 -4.64 14.59
C SER A 127 8.97 -4.83 15.51
N GLY A 128 9.74 -3.77 15.73
CA GLY A 128 10.97 -3.84 16.56
C GLY A 128 11.92 -4.94 16.11
N LEU A 129 12.67 -5.53 17.04
CA LEU A 129 13.50 -6.70 16.81
C LEU A 129 12.65 -7.99 16.99
N PRO A 130 13.00 -9.09 16.28
CA PRO A 130 12.31 -10.36 16.50
C PRO A 130 12.57 -10.88 17.91
N SER A 131 11.57 -11.50 18.52
CA SER A 131 11.64 -12.05 19.86
C SER A 131 10.81 -13.31 20.03
N GLY A 132 11.03 -14.07 21.11
CA GLY A 132 10.24 -15.26 21.46
C GLY A 132 10.16 -16.28 20.31
N LEU A 133 8.95 -16.73 20.01
CA LEU A 133 8.72 -17.76 18.98
C LEU A 133 9.09 -17.27 17.56
N GLU A 134 8.87 -16.01 17.24
CA GLU A 134 9.30 -15.40 15.97
C GLU A 134 10.81 -15.52 15.77
N LEU A 135 11.60 -15.14 16.79
CA LEU A 135 13.07 -15.26 16.74
C LEU A 135 13.51 -16.73 16.62
N ASN A 136 12.87 -17.65 17.36
CA ASN A 136 13.19 -19.05 17.27
C ASN A 136 12.97 -19.62 15.86
N ILE A 137 11.88 -19.21 15.20
CA ILE A 137 11.60 -19.57 13.80
C ILE A 137 12.68 -19.00 12.88
N LEU A 138 13.00 -17.72 13.01
CA LEU A 138 13.98 -17.03 12.17
C LEU A 138 15.40 -17.57 12.34
N ASN A 139 15.77 -18.03 13.55
CA ASN A 139 17.09 -18.61 13.78
C ASN A 139 17.39 -19.83 12.89
N GLY A 140 16.36 -20.56 12.46
CA GLY A 140 16.51 -21.64 11.46
C GLY A 140 16.90 -21.16 10.05
N TYR A 141 16.85 -19.85 9.81
CA TYR A 141 17.14 -19.25 8.51
C TYR A 141 18.38 -18.33 8.52
N ARG A 142 19.18 -18.35 9.60
CA ARG A 142 20.45 -17.59 9.65
C ARG A 142 21.35 -17.98 8.49
N GLY A 143 21.97 -16.97 7.86
CA GLY A 143 22.78 -17.14 6.65
C GLY A 143 22.00 -17.34 5.36
N ARG A 144 20.67 -17.50 5.45
CA ARG A 144 19.76 -17.60 4.28
C ARG A 144 18.88 -16.35 4.12
N VAL A 145 18.81 -15.50 5.14
CA VAL A 145 18.13 -14.19 5.11
C VAL A 145 19.13 -13.09 5.49
N PRO A 146 18.86 -11.82 5.14
CA PRO A 146 19.70 -10.69 5.53
C PRO A 146 19.88 -10.61 7.04
N GLU A 147 21.09 -10.26 7.53
CA GLU A 147 21.39 -10.18 8.97
C GLU A 147 20.55 -9.09 9.67
N GLU A 148 20.17 -8.05 8.95
CA GLU A 148 19.30 -6.98 9.43
C GLU A 148 17.94 -7.49 9.93
N VAL A 149 17.47 -8.64 9.45
CA VAL A 149 16.28 -9.35 9.96
C VAL A 149 16.36 -9.55 11.48
N PHE A 150 17.58 -9.76 12.01
CA PHE A 150 17.83 -10.05 13.43
C PHE A 150 18.28 -8.83 14.23
N THR A 151 18.94 -7.89 13.58
CA THR A 151 19.71 -6.83 14.24
C THR A 151 19.08 -5.47 14.15
N GLU A 152 18.13 -5.27 13.24
CA GLU A 152 17.52 -3.97 13.00
C GLU A 152 15.99 -4.03 12.96
N ALA A 153 15.37 -2.98 13.50
CA ALA A 153 13.93 -2.77 13.31
C ALA A 153 13.69 -2.17 11.93
N TYR A 154 12.91 -2.85 11.10
CA TYR A 154 12.59 -2.31 9.77
C TYR A 154 11.82 -0.98 9.87
N ASN A 155 12.36 0.03 9.24
CA ASN A 155 11.70 1.32 9.04
C ASN A 155 12.00 1.80 7.61
N PRO A 156 10.99 2.18 6.83
CA PRO A 156 11.25 2.83 5.55
C PRO A 156 11.95 4.17 5.78
N PRO A 157 12.74 4.66 4.80
CA PRO A 157 13.41 5.96 4.89
C PRO A 157 12.43 7.07 5.28
N LYS A 158 12.83 7.94 6.21
CA LYS A 158 12.00 9.02 6.73
C LYS A 158 12.69 10.37 6.50
N THR A 159 11.91 11.39 6.10
CA THR A 159 12.35 12.78 5.96
C THR A 159 11.74 13.66 7.06
N ASP A 160 12.07 14.94 7.01
CA ASP A 160 11.41 15.98 7.81
C ASP A 160 10.20 16.63 7.10
N GLY A 161 9.88 16.19 5.87
CA GLY A 161 8.79 16.73 5.05
C GLY A 161 9.12 18.05 4.34
N SER A 162 10.35 18.55 4.47
CA SER A 162 10.77 19.79 3.81
C SER A 162 10.97 19.68 2.29
N GLY A 163 11.01 18.45 1.76
CA GLY A 163 11.40 18.16 0.37
C GLY A 163 12.90 18.22 0.13
N ASN A 164 13.72 18.50 1.16
CA ASN A 164 15.17 18.47 1.06
C ASN A 164 15.72 17.08 1.32
N ASN A 165 15.78 16.26 0.28
CA ASN A 165 16.19 14.86 0.36
C ASN A 165 17.69 14.59 0.20
N ARG A 166 18.55 15.60 0.26
CA ARG A 166 20.00 15.46 -0.04
C ARG A 166 20.69 14.36 0.75
N SER A 167 20.40 14.23 2.05
CA SER A 167 21.01 13.21 2.91
C SER A 167 20.59 11.80 2.50
N LEU A 168 19.28 11.61 2.23
CA LEU A 168 18.73 10.34 1.79
C LEU A 168 19.24 9.94 0.42
N LEU A 169 19.28 10.87 -0.54
CA LEU A 169 19.82 10.62 -1.88
C LEU A 169 21.33 10.31 -1.86
N ARG A 170 22.07 10.86 -0.89
CA ARG A 170 23.49 10.47 -0.67
C ARG A 170 23.59 9.01 -0.23
N THR A 171 22.74 8.57 0.68
CA THR A 171 22.65 7.16 1.09
C THR A 171 22.29 6.27 -0.08
N ALA A 172 21.25 6.63 -0.86
CA ALA A 172 20.88 5.92 -2.07
C ALA A 172 22.06 5.78 -3.05
N LYS A 173 22.77 6.88 -3.31
CA LYS A 173 23.93 6.89 -4.19
C LYS A 173 25.04 5.94 -3.71
N LYS A 174 25.29 5.90 -2.40
CA LYS A 174 26.30 4.98 -1.82
C LYS A 174 25.88 3.52 -2.05
N LEU A 175 24.63 3.16 -1.75
CA LEU A 175 24.10 1.81 -1.97
C LEU A 175 24.18 1.40 -3.44
N LEU A 176 23.81 2.29 -4.37
CA LEU A 176 23.93 2.04 -5.80
C LEU A 176 25.40 1.84 -6.23
N GLN A 177 26.31 2.59 -5.63
CA GLN A 177 27.76 2.44 -5.90
C GLN A 177 28.28 1.09 -5.41
N GLU A 178 27.86 0.64 -4.23
CA GLU A 178 28.21 -0.66 -3.67
C GLU A 178 27.65 -1.81 -4.52
N ALA A 179 26.44 -1.62 -5.12
CA ALA A 179 25.82 -2.52 -6.07
C ALA A 179 26.42 -2.47 -7.50
N GLY A 180 27.53 -1.75 -7.71
CA GLY A 180 28.21 -1.71 -9.00
C GLY A 180 27.66 -0.70 -10.01
N TRP A 181 26.91 0.30 -9.56
CA TRP A 181 26.41 1.38 -10.42
C TRP A 181 27.25 2.66 -10.24
N ARG A 182 27.50 3.39 -11.32
CA ARG A 182 28.25 4.65 -11.31
C ARG A 182 27.59 5.67 -12.22
N ILE A 183 27.64 6.95 -11.85
CA ILE A 183 27.20 8.04 -12.73
C ILE A 183 28.31 8.29 -13.74
N GLN A 184 27.99 8.16 -15.03
CA GLN A 184 28.83 8.47 -16.19
C GLN A 184 28.03 9.44 -17.07
N ASP A 185 28.60 10.59 -17.37
CA ASP A 185 27.96 11.64 -18.19
C ASP A 185 26.52 11.98 -17.76
N GLY A 186 26.30 12.08 -16.44
CA GLY A 186 25.00 12.38 -15.86
C GLY A 186 24.04 11.18 -15.73
N THR A 187 24.40 10.01 -16.27
CA THR A 187 23.54 8.81 -16.28
C THR A 187 24.09 7.73 -15.36
N LEU A 188 23.22 7.13 -14.55
CA LEU A 188 23.58 5.99 -13.71
C LEU A 188 23.75 4.74 -14.57
N THR A 189 24.96 4.21 -14.66
CA THR A 189 25.33 3.12 -15.56
C THR A 189 25.95 1.97 -14.76
N HIS A 190 25.63 0.74 -15.10
CA HIS A 190 26.18 -0.44 -14.47
C HIS A 190 27.62 -0.70 -14.96
N VAL A 191 28.60 -0.74 -14.04
CA VAL A 191 30.04 -0.75 -14.38
C VAL A 191 30.48 -1.97 -15.20
N LYS A 192 29.81 -3.13 -15.07
CA LYS A 192 30.19 -4.35 -15.81
C LYS A 192 29.53 -4.46 -17.18
N THR A 193 28.28 -3.98 -17.31
CA THR A 193 27.51 -4.16 -18.55
C THR A 193 27.48 -2.91 -19.43
N GLY A 194 27.75 -1.73 -18.85
CA GLY A 194 27.59 -0.44 -19.52
C GLY A 194 26.13 0.01 -19.70
N GLU A 195 25.17 -0.77 -19.20
CA GLU A 195 23.75 -0.48 -19.36
C GLU A 195 23.31 0.69 -18.45
N PRO A 196 22.59 1.69 -18.99
CA PRO A 196 22.03 2.77 -18.21
C PRO A 196 20.79 2.31 -17.43
N MET A 197 20.63 2.80 -16.20
CA MET A 197 19.43 2.51 -15.41
C MET A 197 18.23 3.30 -15.95
N ARG A 198 17.20 2.59 -16.37
CA ARG A 198 15.92 3.11 -16.81
C ARG A 198 14.80 2.47 -16.00
N ILE A 199 13.76 3.26 -15.68
CA ILE A 199 12.62 2.79 -14.87
C ILE A 199 11.33 3.33 -15.49
N GLU A 200 10.41 2.44 -15.88
CA GLU A 200 9.06 2.79 -16.29
C GLU A 200 8.08 2.51 -15.15
N PHE A 201 7.34 3.54 -14.70
CA PHE A 201 6.20 3.38 -13.83
C PHE A 201 4.93 3.19 -14.67
N LEU A 202 4.39 1.98 -14.70
CA LEU A 202 3.18 1.66 -15.44
C LEU A 202 1.93 1.97 -14.59
N LEU A 203 1.01 2.78 -15.14
CA LEU A 203 -0.22 3.18 -14.48
C LEU A 203 -1.45 2.85 -15.33
N ALA A 204 -2.59 2.52 -14.67
CA ALA A 204 -3.91 2.40 -15.28
C ALA A 204 -4.69 3.73 -15.31
N SER A 205 -4.23 4.74 -14.59
CA SER A 205 -4.86 6.06 -14.52
C SER A 205 -3.86 7.12 -14.07
N SER A 206 -4.16 8.38 -14.36
CA SER A 206 -3.33 9.53 -13.97
C SER A 206 -3.34 9.84 -12.45
N SER A 207 -4.10 9.10 -11.65
CA SER A 207 -4.26 9.37 -10.21
C SER A 207 -2.96 9.46 -9.43
N TYR A 208 -1.96 8.64 -9.80
CA TYR A 208 -0.65 8.60 -9.15
C TYR A 208 0.41 9.48 -9.79
N GLU A 209 0.16 10.10 -10.96
CA GLU A 209 1.16 10.91 -11.66
C GLU A 209 1.69 12.05 -10.79
N ARG A 210 0.80 12.74 -10.05
CA ARG A 210 1.19 13.81 -9.13
C ARG A 210 2.09 13.34 -7.98
N VAL A 211 1.95 12.07 -7.57
CA VAL A 211 2.77 11.45 -6.51
C VAL A 211 4.13 11.03 -7.07
N LEU A 212 4.15 10.54 -8.31
CA LEU A 212 5.37 10.09 -8.98
C LEU A 212 6.26 11.26 -9.44
N GLY A 213 5.71 12.44 -9.70
CA GLY A 213 6.51 13.60 -10.11
C GLY A 213 7.73 13.86 -9.21
N PRO A 214 7.55 14.06 -7.90
CA PRO A 214 8.68 14.21 -6.96
C PRO A 214 9.61 13.01 -6.89
N VAL A 215 9.08 11.78 -7.01
CA VAL A 215 9.89 10.56 -7.03
C VAL A 215 10.81 10.54 -8.24
N ILE A 216 10.28 10.85 -9.43
CA ILE A 216 11.04 10.92 -10.69
C ILE A 216 12.14 11.99 -10.59
N GLN A 217 11.85 13.16 -10.04
CA GLN A 217 12.86 14.19 -9.81
C GLN A 217 14.00 13.72 -8.87
N ASN A 218 13.67 12.92 -7.85
CA ASN A 218 14.69 12.35 -6.98
C ASN A 218 15.49 11.24 -7.67
N LEU A 219 14.86 10.43 -8.52
CA LEU A 219 15.55 9.43 -9.35
C LEU A 219 16.47 10.09 -10.38
N ASP A 220 16.05 11.17 -11.00
CA ASP A 220 16.88 11.97 -11.93
C ASP A 220 18.14 12.51 -11.25
N ARG A 221 18.02 13.00 -10.01
CA ARG A 221 19.19 13.43 -9.20
C ARG A 221 20.18 12.30 -8.91
N LEU A 222 19.74 11.04 -9.00
CA LEU A 222 20.59 9.85 -8.90
C LEU A 222 21.14 9.40 -10.26
N GLY A 223 20.81 10.11 -11.35
CA GLY A 223 21.17 9.77 -12.72
C GLY A 223 20.31 8.66 -13.33
N ILE A 224 19.15 8.36 -12.75
CA ILE A 224 18.22 7.32 -13.20
C ILE A 224 17.17 7.93 -14.12
N ALA A 225 17.10 7.48 -15.37
CA ALA A 225 16.08 7.89 -16.31
C ALA A 225 14.74 7.21 -15.98
N ALA A 226 13.85 7.93 -15.30
CA ALA A 226 12.54 7.42 -14.90
C ALA A 226 11.39 8.13 -15.64
N ALA A 227 10.36 7.36 -16.04
CA ALA A 227 9.19 7.88 -16.74
C ALA A 227 7.90 7.23 -16.24
N VAL A 228 6.78 7.95 -16.39
CA VAL A 228 5.43 7.38 -16.19
C VAL A 228 4.85 7.00 -17.54
N ARG A 229 4.24 5.83 -17.58
CA ARG A 229 3.43 5.37 -18.71
C ARG A 229 2.03 5.03 -18.25
N THR A 230 1.09 5.90 -18.55
CA THR A 230 -0.34 5.66 -18.30
C THR A 230 -0.95 5.02 -19.55
N VAL A 231 -1.65 3.90 -19.36
CA VAL A 231 -2.31 3.12 -20.42
C VAL A 231 -3.76 2.86 -20.02
N ASP A 232 -4.59 2.42 -20.97
CA ASP A 232 -5.97 2.00 -20.68
C ASP A 232 -6.01 0.74 -19.79
N ALA A 233 -7.18 0.48 -19.17
CA ALA A 233 -7.33 -0.61 -18.20
C ALA A 233 -7.07 -1.99 -18.81
N ALA A 234 -7.41 -2.22 -20.08
CA ALA A 234 -7.21 -3.52 -20.72
C ALA A 234 -5.72 -3.77 -20.99
N GLN A 235 -5.03 -2.77 -21.53
CA GLN A 235 -3.59 -2.83 -21.75
C GLN A 235 -2.83 -2.97 -20.42
N TYR A 236 -3.23 -2.22 -19.38
CA TYR A 236 -2.65 -2.34 -18.05
C TYR A 236 -2.77 -3.77 -17.52
N GLN A 237 -4.00 -4.33 -17.56
CA GLN A 237 -4.26 -5.68 -17.07
C GLN A 237 -3.45 -6.74 -17.82
N ASN A 238 -3.36 -6.64 -19.15
CA ASN A 238 -2.58 -7.55 -19.96
C ASN A 238 -1.09 -7.51 -19.61
N ARG A 239 -0.52 -6.30 -19.46
CA ARG A 239 0.89 -6.13 -19.06
C ARG A 239 1.15 -6.64 -17.64
N VAL A 240 0.25 -6.40 -16.71
CA VAL A 240 0.38 -6.92 -15.33
C VAL A 240 0.30 -8.44 -15.30
N GLN A 241 -0.62 -9.06 -16.04
CA GLN A 241 -0.76 -10.51 -16.11
C GLN A 241 0.46 -11.20 -16.72
N SER A 242 1.12 -10.58 -17.70
CA SER A 242 2.34 -11.09 -18.34
C SER A 242 3.62 -10.64 -17.65
N PHE A 243 3.53 -9.88 -16.54
CA PHE A 243 4.67 -9.28 -15.83
C PHE A 243 5.53 -8.34 -16.70
N ASP A 244 4.94 -7.74 -17.73
CA ASP A 244 5.62 -6.79 -18.62
C ASP A 244 5.55 -5.35 -18.08
N TYR A 245 6.31 -5.09 -17.03
CA TYR A 245 6.49 -3.77 -16.41
C TYR A 245 7.77 -3.73 -15.58
N ASP A 246 8.25 -2.54 -15.29
CA ASP A 246 9.32 -2.32 -14.35
C ASP A 246 8.76 -2.09 -12.94
N VAL A 247 7.92 -1.07 -12.79
CA VAL A 247 7.27 -0.71 -11.52
C VAL A 247 5.78 -0.47 -11.71
N ILE A 248 4.97 -1.01 -10.80
CA ILE A 248 3.53 -0.74 -10.70
C ILE A 248 3.16 -0.28 -9.30
N VAL A 249 2.02 0.38 -9.16
CA VAL A 249 1.36 0.54 -7.85
C VAL A 249 0.60 -0.75 -7.56
N ALA A 250 1.05 -1.51 -6.56
CA ALA A 250 0.44 -2.77 -6.18
C ALA A 250 -0.07 -2.73 -4.75
N SER A 251 -1.12 -3.50 -4.48
CA SER A 251 -1.61 -3.69 -3.12
C SER A 251 -2.00 -5.15 -2.87
N TRP A 252 -1.70 -5.63 -1.67
CA TRP A 252 -2.07 -6.97 -1.22
C TRP A 252 -2.95 -6.83 0.02
N ARG A 253 -4.24 -7.12 -0.18
CA ARG A 253 -5.16 -7.17 0.95
C ARG A 253 -4.87 -8.40 1.78
N GLN A 254 -4.82 -8.23 3.09
CA GLN A 254 -4.55 -9.30 4.04
C GLN A 254 -5.76 -9.54 4.94
N THR A 255 -5.78 -10.73 5.55
CA THR A 255 -6.79 -11.14 6.52
C THR A 255 -6.14 -11.42 7.87
N LEU A 256 -6.95 -11.50 8.93
CA LEU A 256 -6.47 -11.93 10.26
C LEU A 256 -6.19 -13.44 10.31
N SER A 257 -6.56 -14.19 9.29
CA SER A 257 -6.30 -15.62 9.15
C SER A 257 -5.67 -15.89 7.80
N PRO A 258 -4.38 -15.52 7.60
CA PRO A 258 -3.69 -15.75 6.34
C PRO A 258 -3.57 -17.24 6.04
N GLY A 259 -3.72 -17.60 4.77
CA GLY A 259 -3.79 -18.98 4.30
C GLY A 259 -3.23 -19.17 2.89
N ASN A 260 -3.94 -19.92 2.07
CA ASN A 260 -3.50 -20.33 0.72
C ASN A 260 -3.25 -19.17 -0.25
N GLU A 261 -3.86 -18.00 -0.04
CA GLU A 261 -3.63 -16.80 -0.84
C GLU A 261 -2.16 -16.35 -0.79
N GLN A 262 -1.43 -16.67 0.28
CA GLN A 262 -0.02 -16.32 0.42
C GLN A 262 0.86 -16.99 -0.64
N ARG A 263 0.49 -18.21 -1.07
CA ARG A 263 1.18 -18.87 -2.21
C ARG A 263 1.07 -18.03 -3.47
N ASN A 264 -0.13 -17.52 -3.77
CA ASN A 264 -0.36 -16.68 -4.95
C ASN A 264 0.34 -15.33 -4.89
N PHE A 265 0.61 -14.82 -3.66
CA PHE A 265 1.23 -13.50 -3.47
C PHE A 265 2.76 -13.56 -3.51
N TRP A 266 3.38 -14.61 -2.96
CA TRP A 266 4.81 -14.58 -2.64
C TRP A 266 5.60 -15.80 -3.09
N SER A 267 4.98 -16.95 -3.47
CA SER A 267 5.73 -18.17 -3.76
C SER A 267 6.56 -18.08 -5.03
N SER A 268 7.65 -18.84 -5.08
CA SER A 268 8.50 -19.00 -6.27
C SER A 268 7.73 -19.54 -7.47
N THR A 269 6.77 -20.45 -7.25
CA THR A 269 5.87 -20.94 -8.30
C THR A 269 5.02 -19.81 -8.87
N ALA A 270 4.44 -18.97 -8.02
CA ALA A 270 3.64 -17.81 -8.45
C ALA A 270 4.48 -16.78 -9.21
N ALA A 271 5.78 -16.68 -8.93
CA ALA A 271 6.68 -15.79 -9.66
C ALA A 271 6.76 -16.13 -11.16
N GLN A 272 6.52 -17.38 -11.54
CA GLN A 272 6.55 -17.86 -12.92
C GLN A 272 5.16 -18.09 -13.53
N THR A 273 4.09 -17.87 -12.75
CA THR A 273 2.71 -18.13 -13.18
C THR A 273 2.04 -16.83 -13.66
N PRO A 274 1.79 -16.66 -14.97
CA PRO A 274 1.09 -15.49 -15.50
C PRO A 274 -0.27 -15.29 -14.80
N GLY A 275 -0.60 -14.03 -14.50
CA GLY A 275 -1.84 -13.70 -13.80
C GLY A 275 -1.80 -13.95 -12.29
N SER A 276 -0.71 -14.47 -11.72
CA SER A 276 -0.53 -14.50 -10.26
C SER A 276 -0.38 -13.10 -9.69
N ARG A 277 -0.51 -12.98 -8.37
CA ARG A 277 -0.30 -11.72 -7.65
C ARG A 277 1.10 -11.59 -7.05
N ASN A 278 2.03 -12.46 -7.42
CA ASN A 278 3.45 -12.27 -7.13
C ASN A 278 4.02 -11.21 -8.10
N TYR A 279 3.53 -10.00 -7.96
CA TYR A 279 3.90 -8.86 -8.82
C TYR A 279 5.40 -8.55 -8.76
N ALA A 280 6.01 -8.73 -7.61
CA ALA A 280 7.44 -8.45 -7.44
C ALA A 280 8.36 -9.51 -8.06
N GLY A 281 7.85 -10.71 -8.37
CA GLY A 281 8.70 -11.81 -8.88
C GLY A 281 9.54 -12.46 -7.80
N ILE A 282 9.02 -12.52 -6.56
CA ILE A 282 9.72 -13.14 -5.43
C ILE A 282 9.92 -14.63 -5.73
N ALA A 283 11.17 -15.07 -5.71
CA ALA A 283 11.55 -16.48 -5.86
C ALA A 283 12.63 -16.78 -4.80
N ASP A 284 12.18 -16.96 -3.56
CA ASP A 284 13.02 -17.13 -2.38
C ASP A 284 12.58 -18.39 -1.61
N PRO A 285 13.44 -19.43 -1.52
CA PRO A 285 13.11 -20.66 -0.81
C PRO A 285 12.71 -20.47 0.66
N VAL A 286 13.23 -19.43 1.33
CA VAL A 286 12.85 -19.11 2.72
C VAL A 286 11.41 -18.60 2.78
N VAL A 287 11.03 -17.76 1.82
CA VAL A 287 9.64 -17.30 1.69
C VAL A 287 8.70 -18.48 1.44
N ASP A 288 9.07 -19.40 0.53
CA ASP A 288 8.28 -20.61 0.25
C ASP A 288 8.09 -21.47 1.50
N GLU A 289 9.17 -21.75 2.24
CA GLU A 289 9.13 -22.54 3.49
C GLU A 289 8.25 -21.85 4.56
N LEU A 290 8.37 -20.54 4.72
CA LEU A 290 7.59 -19.78 5.69
C LEU A 290 6.09 -19.79 5.35
N ILE A 291 5.72 -19.68 4.07
CA ILE A 291 4.34 -19.78 3.61
C ILE A 291 3.74 -21.14 3.99
N GLU A 292 4.42 -22.24 3.64
CA GLU A 292 3.91 -23.57 3.94
C GLU A 292 3.76 -23.84 5.43
N ARG A 293 4.72 -23.40 6.22
CA ARG A 293 4.65 -23.50 7.68
C ARG A 293 3.53 -22.64 8.27
N GLN A 294 3.30 -21.44 7.71
CA GLN A 294 2.22 -20.54 8.15
C GLN A 294 0.84 -21.17 7.86
N ILE A 295 0.66 -21.78 6.70
CA ILE A 295 -0.60 -22.45 6.31
C ILE A 295 -0.86 -23.65 7.19
N ALA A 296 0.18 -24.40 7.54
CA ALA A 296 0.11 -25.60 8.38
C ALA A 296 0.21 -25.30 9.90
N ALA A 297 0.18 -24.03 10.31
CA ALA A 297 0.33 -23.68 11.72
C ALA A 297 -0.76 -24.32 12.59
N PRO A 298 -0.38 -25.06 13.66
CA PRO A 298 -1.34 -25.82 14.46
C PRO A 298 -2.20 -24.94 15.39
N ASP A 299 -1.73 -23.75 15.70
CA ASP A 299 -2.37 -22.83 16.63
C ASP A 299 -2.11 -21.37 16.26
N ARG A 300 -2.87 -20.48 16.89
CA ARG A 300 -2.78 -19.03 16.64
C ARG A 300 -1.42 -18.41 17.00
N PRO A 301 -0.81 -18.69 18.18
CA PRO A 301 0.52 -18.18 18.49
C PRO A 301 1.57 -18.53 17.44
N THR A 302 1.57 -19.77 16.96
CA THR A 302 2.48 -20.24 15.91
C THR A 302 2.20 -19.54 14.58
N GLN A 303 0.93 -19.39 14.19
CA GLN A 303 0.54 -18.66 12.98
C GLN A 303 1.00 -17.19 13.03
N VAL A 304 0.81 -16.52 14.17
CA VAL A 304 1.26 -15.12 14.36
C VAL A 304 2.77 -15.03 14.21
N ALA A 305 3.52 -15.91 14.85
CA ALA A 305 4.99 -15.89 14.81
C ALA A 305 5.53 -16.17 13.39
N LEU A 306 4.94 -17.13 12.67
CA LEU A 306 5.31 -17.44 11.29
C LEU A 306 4.95 -16.29 10.34
N THR A 307 3.80 -15.63 10.55
CA THR A 307 3.41 -14.48 9.74
C THR A 307 4.35 -13.29 9.96
N ARG A 308 4.74 -13.03 11.22
CA ARG A 308 5.73 -11.98 11.53
C ARG A 308 7.09 -12.29 10.93
N ALA A 309 7.53 -13.54 10.96
CA ALA A 309 8.77 -13.96 10.33
C ALA A 309 8.72 -13.74 8.80
N LEU A 310 7.63 -14.15 8.15
CA LEU A 310 7.40 -13.91 6.72
C LEU A 310 7.37 -12.42 6.40
N ASP A 311 6.61 -11.62 7.15
CA ASP A 311 6.53 -10.17 6.99
C ASP A 311 7.91 -9.52 7.04
N ARG A 312 8.73 -9.90 8.01
CA ARG A 312 10.09 -9.38 8.19
C ARG A 312 11.00 -9.73 7.03
N VAL A 313 10.98 -10.97 6.56
CA VAL A 313 11.77 -11.40 5.39
C VAL A 313 11.36 -10.64 4.14
N LEU A 314 10.04 -10.47 3.91
CA LEU A 314 9.52 -9.69 2.78
C LEU A 314 9.94 -8.22 2.86
N LEU A 315 9.87 -7.60 4.04
CA LEU A 315 10.25 -6.20 4.25
C LEU A 315 11.74 -5.96 3.95
N TRP A 316 12.62 -6.81 4.48
CA TRP A 316 14.05 -6.71 4.24
C TRP A 316 14.46 -7.16 2.83
N GLY A 317 13.55 -7.77 2.06
CA GLY A 317 13.72 -8.02 0.63
C GLY A 317 13.61 -6.76 -0.24
N TYR A 318 13.01 -5.67 0.28
CA TYR A 318 12.78 -4.40 -0.44
C TYR A 318 12.05 -4.57 -1.77
N TYR A 319 11.12 -5.53 -1.85
CA TYR A 319 10.34 -5.79 -3.06
C TYR A 319 9.34 -4.67 -3.38
N VAL A 320 8.96 -3.91 -2.38
CA VAL A 320 8.03 -2.79 -2.47
C VAL A 320 8.63 -1.58 -1.79
N ILE A 321 8.57 -0.43 -2.43
CA ILE A 321 8.76 0.86 -1.76
C ILE A 321 7.43 1.16 -1.06
N PRO A 322 7.37 1.06 0.29
CA PRO A 322 6.11 1.15 0.99
C PRO A 322 5.41 2.49 0.76
N GLY A 323 4.14 2.43 0.42
CA GLY A 323 3.26 3.58 0.31
C GLY A 323 2.60 3.91 1.66
N SER A 324 1.28 3.99 1.66
CA SER A 324 0.52 4.46 2.81
C SER A 324 -0.81 3.73 2.99
N HIS A 325 -1.39 3.91 4.16
CA HIS A 325 -2.74 3.44 4.44
C HIS A 325 -3.50 4.45 5.30
N SER A 326 -4.83 4.38 5.23
CA SER A 326 -5.72 5.14 6.12
C SER A 326 -6.06 4.32 7.35
N ARG A 327 -6.22 4.99 8.50
CA ARG A 327 -6.74 4.40 9.75
C ARG A 327 -8.20 4.78 10.01
N SER A 328 -8.83 5.45 9.06
CA SER A 328 -10.21 5.88 9.17
C SER A 328 -10.93 5.70 7.84
N HIS A 329 -12.20 5.40 7.93
CA HIS A 329 -13.13 5.57 6.81
C HIS A 329 -13.58 7.03 6.79
N ARG A 330 -13.58 7.64 5.64
CA ARG A 330 -14.06 9.01 5.44
C ARG A 330 -15.33 8.98 4.61
N LEU A 331 -16.40 9.52 5.19
CA LEU A 331 -17.72 9.59 4.58
C LEU A 331 -18.23 11.02 4.56
N ALA A 332 -19.03 11.33 3.55
CA ALA A 332 -20.00 12.40 3.58
C ALA A 332 -21.38 11.78 3.35
N TYR A 333 -22.37 12.25 4.09
CA TYR A 333 -23.74 11.77 3.94
C TYR A 333 -24.75 12.84 4.33
N TRP A 334 -25.89 12.82 3.65
CA TRP A 334 -27.01 13.65 4.03
C TRP A 334 -27.54 13.20 5.38
N ASN A 335 -27.85 14.15 6.28
CA ASN A 335 -28.18 13.90 7.67
C ASN A 335 -29.61 13.37 7.85
N THR A 336 -29.92 12.32 7.10
CA THR A 336 -31.21 11.60 7.08
C THR A 336 -31.08 10.19 7.67
N PHE A 337 -29.92 9.89 8.26
CA PHE A 337 -29.64 8.56 8.81
C PHE A 337 -29.40 8.63 10.31
N SER A 338 -29.80 7.57 10.98
CA SER A 338 -29.36 7.24 12.33
C SER A 338 -28.57 5.92 12.33
N ARG A 339 -27.80 5.71 13.37
CA ARG A 339 -26.96 4.53 13.53
C ARG A 339 -26.69 4.25 15.00
N PRO A 340 -26.19 3.04 15.37
CA PRO A 340 -25.74 2.78 16.74
C PRO A 340 -24.69 3.79 17.19
N PRO A 341 -24.70 4.21 18.47
CA PRO A 341 -23.76 5.19 19.00
C PRO A 341 -22.29 4.76 18.87
N LYS A 342 -22.04 3.45 18.91
CA LYS A 342 -20.72 2.87 18.75
C LYS A 342 -20.61 2.18 17.39
N PRO A 343 -19.74 2.66 16.49
CA PRO A 343 -19.53 2.02 15.21
C PRO A 343 -18.89 0.63 15.38
N PRO A 344 -19.06 -0.28 14.42
CA PRO A 344 -18.34 -1.55 14.40
C PRO A 344 -16.81 -1.34 14.40
N ARG A 345 -16.09 -2.25 15.04
CA ARG A 345 -14.61 -2.21 15.13
C ARG A 345 -13.93 -2.12 13.75
N ASN A 346 -14.46 -2.80 12.77
CA ASN A 346 -13.85 -2.99 11.46
C ASN A 346 -14.66 -2.36 10.31
N GLY A 347 -15.45 -1.33 10.58
CA GLY A 347 -16.23 -0.72 9.51
C GLY A 347 -17.03 0.50 10.00
N THR A 348 -17.86 1.01 9.11
CA THR A 348 -18.77 2.14 9.42
C THR A 348 -20.11 1.69 9.93
N GLY A 349 -20.42 0.41 9.73
CA GLY A 349 -21.77 -0.12 9.92
C GLY A 349 -22.72 0.17 8.76
N PHE A 350 -22.40 1.10 7.87
CA PHE A 350 -23.20 1.36 6.67
C PHE A 350 -22.92 0.28 5.59
N PRO A 351 -23.97 -0.21 4.91
CA PRO A 351 -25.41 0.10 5.12
C PRO A 351 -26.08 -0.76 6.20
N ASP A 352 -25.41 -1.78 6.72
CA ASP A 352 -26.02 -2.89 7.47
C ASP A 352 -26.78 -2.47 8.74
N THR A 353 -26.16 -1.56 9.53
CA THR A 353 -26.64 -1.19 10.87
C THR A 353 -27.16 0.25 10.95
N TRP A 354 -27.19 0.93 9.82
CA TRP A 354 -27.81 2.25 9.73
C TRP A 354 -29.28 2.12 9.39
N TRP A 355 -30.07 3.15 9.67
CA TRP A 355 -31.47 3.22 9.31
C TRP A 355 -31.86 4.64 8.91
N TRP A 356 -32.89 4.76 8.13
CA TRP A 356 -33.45 6.05 7.75
C TRP A 356 -34.10 6.72 8.94
N SER A 357 -33.77 7.95 9.20
CA SER A 357 -34.32 8.76 10.28
C SER A 357 -34.36 10.21 9.83
N VAL A 358 -35.52 10.72 9.55
CA VAL A 358 -35.70 12.15 9.35
C VAL A 358 -35.52 12.79 10.72
N ASN A 359 -34.41 13.48 10.95
CA ASN A 359 -34.24 14.32 12.12
C ASN A 359 -35.34 15.41 12.08
N GLN A 360 -36.24 15.35 13.00
CA GLN A 360 -37.28 16.34 13.20
C GLN A 360 -36.69 17.66 13.66
#